data_a635c4a58fca082396b5965711eb80a7
#
_entry.id   a635c4a58fca082396b5965711eb80a7
#
_cell.length_a   1.000
_cell.length_b   1.000
_cell.length_c   1.000
_cell.angle_alpha   90.00
_cell.angle_beta   90.00
_cell.angle_gamma   90.00
#
_symmetry.space_group_name_H-M   'P 1'
#
loop_
_entity.id
_entity.type
_entity.pdbx_description
1 polymer ?
#
loop_
_entity_poly.entity_id
_entity_poly.type
_entity_poly.pdbx_seq_one_letter_code
_entity_poly.pdbx_strand_id
1 'polypeptide(L)'
;MNRSFILILGGARSGKSRFAQSLAAKLGEKVLFVATGEPLDTEMASRIEEHRRGRPKNWRTLEINTQVGQKLQGQIKDADVVLLDCITLLVSNILTKEDRKPLSSPLTGEDEGEGESTEAISEAEKQVMAEMQDLLDCIDKHEGNFIVVSNEVGSGLVPENKLGRVYRDLLGKANQLLAQHASEVYFMVSGIPVKIKGEPSYPLLRAKHKATS
;
A
#
# COMPACT_ATOMS: atom_id res chain seq x y z
N MET A 1 24.70 0.47 3.27
CA MET A 1 23.65 -0.34 2.60
C MET A 1 22.93 0.59 1.63
N ASN A 2 22.63 0.13 0.41
CA ASN A 2 21.86 0.97 -0.52
C ASN A 2 20.42 1.09 0.00
N ARG A 3 19.95 2.29 0.24
CA ARG A 3 18.56 2.62 0.53
C ARG A 3 17.66 2.13 -0.60
N SER A 4 16.57 1.44 -0.28
CA SER A 4 15.64 0.91 -1.28
C SER A 4 14.19 1.20 -0.88
N PHE A 5 13.40 1.73 -1.80
CA PHE A 5 11.95 1.78 -1.68
C PHE A 5 11.35 0.65 -2.53
N ILE A 6 10.67 -0.29 -1.89
CA ILE A 6 10.12 -1.50 -2.49
C ILE A 6 8.60 -1.47 -2.37
N LEU A 7 7.91 -1.57 -3.51
CA LEU A 7 6.46 -1.70 -3.57
C LEU A 7 6.06 -3.14 -3.89
N ILE A 8 5.13 -3.69 -3.09
CA ILE A 8 4.61 -5.05 -3.27
C ILE A 8 3.12 -4.98 -3.58
N LEU A 9 2.76 -5.34 -4.80
CA LEU A 9 1.40 -5.36 -5.32
C LEU A 9 0.86 -6.78 -5.48
N GLY A 10 -0.45 -6.90 -5.66
CA GLY A 10 -1.12 -8.16 -6.00
C GLY A 10 -2.53 -8.27 -5.43
N GLY A 11 -3.29 -9.26 -5.87
CA GLY A 11 -4.67 -9.50 -5.45
C GLY A 11 -4.82 -9.89 -3.97
N ALA A 12 -6.05 -9.98 -3.49
CA ALA A 12 -6.36 -10.50 -2.16
C ALA A 12 -5.77 -11.92 -2.01
N ARG A 13 -5.25 -12.24 -0.81
CA ARG A 13 -4.67 -13.56 -0.46
C ARG A 13 -3.53 -14.04 -1.39
N SER A 14 -2.90 -13.16 -2.16
CA SER A 14 -1.79 -13.49 -3.06
C SER A 14 -0.45 -13.74 -2.35
N GLY A 15 -0.36 -13.58 -1.02
CA GLY A 15 0.86 -13.81 -0.25
C GLY A 15 1.72 -12.56 -0.02
N LYS A 16 1.24 -11.34 -0.36
CA LYS A 16 1.96 -10.07 -0.22
C LYS A 16 2.57 -9.85 1.16
N SER A 17 1.75 -9.89 2.22
CA SER A 17 2.20 -9.62 3.58
C SER A 17 3.27 -10.61 4.05
N ARG A 18 3.13 -11.91 3.70
CA ARG A 18 4.15 -12.92 4.01
C ARG A 18 5.46 -12.63 3.29
N PHE A 19 5.40 -12.31 2.01
CA PHE A 19 6.59 -11.96 1.23
C PHE A 19 7.25 -10.69 1.77
N ALA A 20 6.46 -9.64 2.07
CA ALA A 20 6.92 -8.38 2.64
C ALA A 20 7.63 -8.59 3.99
N GLN A 21 7.06 -9.39 4.89
CA GLN A 21 7.68 -9.73 6.17
C GLN A 21 8.98 -10.51 5.99
N SER A 22 9.01 -11.51 5.10
CA SER A 22 10.23 -12.26 4.79
C SER A 22 11.32 -11.38 4.20
N LEU A 23 10.95 -10.41 3.37
CA LEU A 23 11.88 -9.45 2.78
C LEU A 23 12.40 -8.47 3.83
N ALA A 24 11.52 -7.92 4.68
CA ALA A 24 11.91 -7.02 5.76
C ALA A 24 12.94 -7.68 6.71
N ALA A 25 12.70 -8.92 7.11
CA ALA A 25 13.62 -9.68 7.96
C ALA A 25 15.00 -9.95 7.32
N LYS A 26 15.09 -9.91 5.99
CA LYS A 26 16.37 -10.06 5.26
C LYS A 26 17.13 -8.75 5.11
N LEU A 27 16.39 -7.63 5.08
CA LEU A 27 16.95 -6.29 4.82
C LEU A 27 17.45 -5.59 6.09
N GLY A 28 17.02 -6.01 7.28
CA GLY A 28 17.49 -5.43 8.53
C GLY A 28 16.96 -6.15 9.76
N GLU A 29 17.58 -5.87 10.90
CA GLU A 29 17.21 -6.46 12.19
C GLU A 29 16.17 -5.62 12.92
N LYS A 30 16.28 -4.29 12.81
CA LYS A 30 15.37 -3.34 13.46
C LYS A 30 14.24 -2.97 12.51
N VAL A 31 13.17 -3.76 12.52
CA VAL A 31 12.01 -3.54 11.66
C VAL A 31 10.93 -2.76 12.41
N LEU A 32 10.45 -1.68 11.79
CA LEU A 32 9.27 -0.95 12.19
C LEU A 32 8.10 -1.38 11.28
N PHE A 33 7.15 -2.09 11.85
CA PHE A 33 5.90 -2.45 11.17
C PHE A 33 4.86 -1.36 11.37
N VAL A 34 4.29 -0.86 10.28
CA VAL A 34 3.23 0.16 10.29
C VAL A 34 1.94 -0.48 9.79
N ALA A 35 0.97 -0.64 10.69
CA ALA A 35 -0.35 -1.17 10.38
C ALA A 35 -1.32 -0.02 10.13
N THR A 36 -2.05 -0.07 9.01
CA THR A 36 -3.06 0.95 8.65
C THR A 36 -4.49 0.47 8.86
N GLY A 37 -4.69 -0.79 9.20
CA GLY A 37 -6.01 -1.38 9.38
C GLY A 37 -6.71 -0.92 10.64
N GLU A 38 -7.98 -0.53 10.52
CA GLU A 38 -8.91 -0.33 11.63
C GLU A 38 -9.86 -1.53 11.75
N PRO A 39 -10.16 -2.01 12.97
CA PRO A 39 -11.09 -3.10 13.18
C PRO A 39 -12.55 -2.60 13.10
N LEU A 40 -13.01 -2.27 11.88
CA LEU A 40 -14.35 -1.72 11.64
C LEU A 40 -15.46 -2.75 11.88
N ASP A 41 -15.15 -4.04 11.74
CA ASP A 41 -16.07 -5.15 11.99
C ASP A 41 -15.32 -6.39 12.56
N THR A 42 -16.10 -7.41 12.95
CA THR A 42 -15.55 -8.61 13.57
C THR A 42 -14.68 -9.44 12.63
N GLU A 43 -14.96 -9.44 11.32
CA GLU A 43 -14.15 -10.14 10.32
C GLU A 43 -12.80 -9.42 10.16
N MET A 44 -12.81 -8.09 10.03
CA MET A 44 -11.60 -7.28 9.92
C MET A 44 -10.77 -7.38 11.21
N ALA A 45 -11.38 -7.32 12.39
CA ALA A 45 -10.70 -7.51 13.67
C ALA A 45 -9.99 -8.87 13.75
N SER A 46 -10.63 -9.94 13.30
CA SER A 46 -10.04 -11.28 13.26
C SER A 46 -8.84 -11.35 12.30
N ARG A 47 -8.95 -10.73 11.13
CA ARG A 47 -7.83 -10.63 10.15
C ARG A 47 -6.64 -9.84 10.68
N ILE A 48 -6.89 -8.70 11.32
CA ILE A 48 -5.84 -7.90 11.96
C ILE A 48 -5.12 -8.70 13.03
N GLU A 49 -5.86 -9.43 13.86
CA GLU A 49 -5.29 -10.27 14.92
C GLU A 49 -4.47 -11.45 14.35
N GLU A 50 -4.93 -12.10 13.27
CA GLU A 50 -4.17 -13.15 12.59
C GLU A 50 -2.85 -12.59 12.03
N HIS A 51 -2.89 -11.43 11.38
CA HIS A 51 -1.69 -10.72 10.90
C HIS A 51 -0.76 -10.32 12.04
N ARG A 52 -1.31 -9.93 13.20
CA ARG A 52 -0.54 -9.57 14.39
C ARG A 52 0.20 -10.79 14.98
N ARG A 53 -0.45 -11.95 15.04
CA ARG A 53 0.16 -13.21 15.53
C ARG A 53 1.29 -13.72 14.66
N GLY A 54 1.24 -13.47 13.36
CA GLY A 54 2.29 -13.87 12.41
C GLY A 54 3.54 -13.01 12.43
N ARG A 55 3.56 -11.89 13.18
CA ARG A 55 4.70 -10.97 13.21
C ARG A 55 5.78 -11.45 14.20
N PRO A 56 7.05 -11.27 13.88
CA PRO A 56 8.14 -11.48 14.83
C PRO A 56 7.99 -10.57 16.06
N LYS A 57 8.12 -11.15 17.26
CA LYS A 57 7.91 -10.43 18.54
C LYS A 57 8.90 -9.29 18.80
N ASN A 58 10.06 -9.32 18.15
CA ASN A 58 11.10 -8.29 18.26
C ASN A 58 10.84 -7.08 17.34
N TRP A 59 9.82 -7.12 16.48
CA TRP A 59 9.48 -5.98 15.64
C TRP A 59 8.69 -4.95 16.42
N ARG A 60 9.07 -3.68 16.24
CA ARG A 60 8.27 -2.57 16.74
C ARG A 60 7.07 -2.37 15.83
N THR A 61 5.89 -2.18 16.40
CA THR A 61 4.65 -1.95 15.64
C THR A 61 4.06 -0.59 15.98
N LEU A 62 3.63 0.14 14.95
CA LEU A 62 2.80 1.34 15.04
C LEU A 62 1.49 1.10 14.31
N GLU A 63 0.40 1.55 14.92
CA GLU A 63 -0.93 1.54 14.30
C GLU A 63 -1.25 2.97 13.89
N ILE A 64 -1.29 3.22 12.58
CA ILE A 64 -1.50 4.55 12.00
C ILE A 64 -2.47 4.41 10.83
N ASN A 65 -3.69 4.83 11.03
CA ASN A 65 -4.79 4.68 10.06
C ASN A 65 -4.87 5.78 9.01
N THR A 66 -4.33 6.98 9.30
CA THR A 66 -4.24 8.12 8.36
C THR A 66 -3.11 9.07 8.76
N GLN A 67 -2.70 9.96 7.86
CA GLN A 67 -1.57 10.89 8.03
C GLN A 67 -0.27 10.13 8.33
N VAL A 68 -0.08 9.02 7.60
CA VAL A 68 1.01 8.08 7.86
C VAL A 68 2.36 8.75 7.72
N GLY A 69 2.59 9.49 6.62
CA GLY A 69 3.84 10.19 6.39
C GLY A 69 4.20 11.16 7.51
N GLN A 70 3.24 11.97 7.94
CA GLN A 70 3.43 12.95 9.00
C GLN A 70 3.66 12.29 10.38
N LYS A 71 2.84 11.29 10.73
CA LYS A 71 2.92 10.59 12.01
C LYS A 71 4.16 9.70 12.14
N LEU A 72 4.71 9.23 11.03
CA LEU A 72 5.97 8.47 11.02
C LEU A 72 7.17 9.36 11.28
N GLN A 73 7.14 10.64 10.89
CA GLN A 73 8.23 11.57 11.15
C GLN A 73 8.52 11.63 12.64
N GLY A 74 9.77 11.38 13.03
CA GLY A 74 10.20 11.29 14.42
C GLY A 74 9.93 9.96 15.14
N GLN A 75 9.13 9.05 14.54
CA GLN A 75 8.86 7.72 15.10
C GLN A 75 9.68 6.60 14.47
N ILE A 76 10.21 6.80 13.28
CA ILE A 76 11.06 5.80 12.58
C ILE A 76 12.32 5.51 13.39
N LYS A 77 12.94 6.54 13.99
CA LYS A 77 14.16 6.43 14.82
C LYS A 77 15.27 5.69 14.07
N ASP A 78 15.77 4.60 14.67
CA ASP A 78 16.87 3.77 14.23
C ASP A 78 16.42 2.50 13.48
N ALA A 79 15.24 2.51 12.86
CA ALA A 79 14.76 1.37 12.09
C ALA A 79 15.59 1.18 10.81
N ASP A 80 16.10 -0.04 10.59
CA ASP A 80 16.77 -0.42 9.34
C ASP A 80 15.75 -0.57 8.20
N VAL A 81 14.53 -0.99 8.55
CA VAL A 81 13.43 -1.25 7.62
C VAL A 81 12.12 -0.74 8.18
N VAL A 82 11.37 0.01 7.38
CA VAL A 82 9.96 0.33 7.63
C VAL A 82 9.10 -0.52 6.69
N LEU A 83 8.17 -1.28 7.25
CA LEU A 83 7.20 -2.08 6.51
C LEU A 83 5.78 -1.56 6.75
N LEU A 84 5.16 -0.97 5.73
CA LEU A 84 3.78 -0.47 5.76
C LEU A 84 2.83 -1.49 5.12
N ASP A 85 1.85 -1.97 5.88
CA ASP A 85 0.82 -2.90 5.44
C ASP A 85 -0.56 -2.43 5.94
N CYS A 86 -1.40 -1.78 5.04
CA CYS A 86 -1.22 -1.55 3.60
C CYS A 86 -1.87 -0.22 3.12
N ILE A 87 -1.51 0.22 1.93
CA ILE A 87 -2.13 1.39 1.27
C ILE A 87 -3.63 1.17 1.02
N THR A 88 -4.04 -0.04 0.73
CA THR A 88 -5.43 -0.44 0.51
C THR A 88 -6.35 0.02 1.64
N LEU A 89 -5.98 -0.27 2.90
CA LEU A 89 -6.74 0.13 4.08
C LEU A 89 -6.58 1.62 4.36
N LEU A 90 -5.41 2.20 4.10
CA LEU A 90 -5.19 3.63 4.22
C LEU A 90 -6.15 4.42 3.31
N VAL A 91 -6.27 4.06 2.03
CA VAL A 91 -7.22 4.69 1.10
C VAL A 91 -8.67 4.47 1.55
N SER A 92 -9.01 3.28 2.04
CA SER A 92 -10.34 2.99 2.60
C SER A 92 -10.65 3.90 3.79
N ASN A 93 -9.73 4.03 4.75
CA ASN A 93 -9.90 4.88 5.92
C ASN A 93 -10.12 6.35 5.53
N ILE A 94 -9.41 6.84 4.52
CA ILE A 94 -9.59 8.21 4.01
C ILE A 94 -10.99 8.38 3.41
N LEU A 95 -11.51 7.40 2.70
CA LEU A 95 -12.83 7.47 2.06
C LEU A 95 -14.00 7.32 3.04
N THR A 96 -13.80 6.63 4.16
CA THR A 96 -14.85 6.30 5.13
C THR A 96 -14.86 7.18 6.38
N LYS A 97 -14.00 8.22 6.48
CA LYS A 97 -14.01 9.15 7.61
C LYS A 97 -15.37 9.81 7.79
N GLU A 98 -15.88 9.78 9.03
CA GLU A 98 -17.22 10.27 9.41
C GLU A 98 -17.46 11.77 9.16
N ASP A 99 -16.40 12.58 9.05
CA ASP A 99 -16.49 14.03 8.80
C ASP A 99 -16.89 14.40 7.36
N ARG A 100 -17.17 13.42 6.50
CA ARG A 100 -17.62 13.63 5.14
C ARG A 100 -19.10 13.32 5.01
N LYS A 101 -19.82 14.14 4.23
CA LYS A 101 -21.10 13.70 3.68
C LYS A 101 -20.91 12.31 3.05
N PRO A 102 -21.67 11.30 3.46
CA PRO A 102 -21.47 9.94 2.96
C PRO A 102 -21.54 9.93 1.43
N LEU A 103 -20.53 9.37 0.77
CA LEU A 103 -20.57 9.07 -0.66
C LEU A 103 -21.63 7.98 -0.97
N SER A 104 -22.18 7.35 0.06
CA SER A 104 -23.29 6.41 -0.02
C SER A 104 -24.57 7.18 0.24
N SER A 105 -25.28 7.63 -0.81
CA SER A 105 -26.73 7.85 -0.69
C SER A 105 -27.39 6.55 -0.24
N PRO A 106 -28.30 6.60 0.76
CA PRO A 106 -29.17 5.45 1.02
C PRO A 106 -29.94 5.13 -0.26
N LEU A 107 -30.35 3.87 -0.42
CA LEU A 107 -31.15 3.32 -1.53
C LEU A 107 -32.56 3.96 -1.68
N THR A 108 -32.78 5.16 -1.19
CA THR A 108 -33.97 5.98 -1.39
C THR A 108 -33.66 6.91 -2.56
N GLY A 109 -34.28 6.62 -3.71
CA GLY A 109 -34.08 7.29 -4.98
C GLY A 109 -34.51 8.74 -5.00
N GLU A 110 -33.83 9.60 -4.28
CA GLU A 110 -33.89 11.04 -4.42
C GLU A 110 -32.56 11.48 -5.07
N ASP A 111 -32.67 12.06 -6.24
CA ASP A 111 -31.64 12.69 -7.05
C ASP A 111 -30.90 13.77 -6.23
N GLU A 112 -29.90 13.37 -5.42
CA GLU A 112 -28.90 14.32 -4.93
C GLU A 112 -28.05 14.75 -6.13
N GLY A 113 -28.08 16.05 -6.44
CA GLY A 113 -27.58 16.62 -7.68
C GLY A 113 -26.16 16.14 -8.01
N GLU A 114 -25.93 15.81 -9.27
CA GLU A 114 -24.66 15.32 -9.84
C GLU A 114 -23.44 16.19 -9.44
N GLY A 115 -23.65 17.47 -9.12
CA GLY A 115 -22.62 18.41 -8.67
C GLY A 115 -22.02 18.09 -7.30
N GLU A 116 -22.82 17.84 -6.26
CA GLU A 116 -22.32 17.56 -4.90
C GLU A 116 -21.49 16.26 -4.83
N SER A 117 -21.87 15.26 -5.61
CA SER A 117 -21.11 14.01 -5.66
C SER A 117 -19.77 14.15 -6.39
N THR A 118 -19.63 15.06 -7.34
CA THR A 118 -18.40 15.32 -8.08
C THR A 118 -17.37 16.07 -7.24
N GLU A 119 -17.82 17.06 -6.45
CA GLU A 119 -16.95 17.80 -5.50
C GLU A 119 -16.41 16.89 -4.40
N ALA A 120 -17.25 16.02 -3.82
CA ALA A 120 -16.84 15.06 -2.80
C ALA A 120 -15.78 14.06 -3.32
N ILE A 121 -15.92 13.59 -4.56
CA ILE A 121 -14.94 12.71 -5.21
C ILE A 121 -13.62 13.47 -5.44
N SER A 122 -13.70 14.71 -5.94
CA SER A 122 -12.51 15.55 -6.16
C SER A 122 -11.75 15.83 -4.85
N GLU A 123 -12.47 16.07 -3.76
CA GLU A 123 -11.86 16.28 -2.46
C GLU A 123 -11.23 15.00 -1.90
N ALA A 124 -11.89 13.85 -2.07
CA ALA A 124 -11.33 12.56 -1.69
C ALA A 124 -10.05 12.25 -2.47
N GLU A 125 -10.01 12.54 -3.77
CA GLU A 125 -8.81 12.39 -4.59
C GLU A 125 -7.67 13.25 -4.09
N LYS A 126 -7.92 14.54 -3.83
CA LYS A 126 -6.89 15.45 -3.29
C LYS A 126 -6.30 14.92 -1.99
N GLN A 127 -7.15 14.42 -1.09
CA GLN A 127 -6.69 13.90 0.21
C GLN A 127 -5.89 12.61 0.07
N VAL A 128 -6.30 11.68 -0.81
CA VAL A 128 -5.52 10.45 -1.07
C VAL A 128 -4.17 10.83 -1.69
N MET A 129 -4.15 11.73 -2.66
CA MET A 129 -2.90 12.13 -3.30
C MET A 129 -1.97 12.90 -2.36
N ALA A 130 -2.52 13.77 -1.50
CA ALA A 130 -1.73 14.45 -0.45
C ALA A 130 -1.14 13.45 0.56
N GLU A 131 -1.92 12.45 1.00
CA GLU A 131 -1.44 11.38 1.87
C GLU A 131 -0.29 10.59 1.23
N MET A 132 -0.39 10.27 -0.08
CA MET A 132 0.67 9.59 -0.80
C MET A 132 1.93 10.47 -0.92
N GLN A 133 1.77 11.76 -1.15
CA GLN A 133 2.91 12.69 -1.22
C GLN A 133 3.61 12.81 0.14
N ASP A 134 2.87 12.99 1.23
CA ASP A 134 3.42 13.02 2.59
C ASP A 134 4.17 11.72 2.93
N LEU A 135 3.64 10.57 2.48
CA LEU A 135 4.31 9.28 2.64
C LEU A 135 5.62 9.22 1.84
N LEU A 136 5.62 9.66 0.58
CA LEU A 136 6.82 9.71 -0.26
C LEU A 136 7.88 10.65 0.32
N ASP A 137 7.48 11.81 0.83
CA ASP A 137 8.39 12.74 1.50
C ASP A 137 9.01 12.12 2.76
N CYS A 138 8.25 11.28 3.49
CA CYS A 138 8.74 10.53 4.63
C CYS A 138 9.72 9.42 4.19
N ILE A 139 9.39 8.69 3.13
CA ILE A 139 10.26 7.67 2.52
C ILE A 139 11.57 8.32 2.09
N ASP A 140 11.50 9.48 1.45
CA ASP A 140 12.69 10.20 0.95
C ASP A 140 13.62 10.74 2.03
N LYS A 141 13.14 10.97 3.22
CA LYS A 141 13.94 11.39 4.37
C LYS A 141 14.53 10.23 5.16
N HIS A 142 14.03 9.01 4.97
CA HIS A 142 14.49 7.85 5.71
C HIS A 142 15.74 7.25 5.06
N GLU A 143 16.78 6.96 5.85
CA GLU A 143 18.07 6.42 5.36
C GLU A 143 18.06 4.89 5.18
N GLY A 144 17.12 4.18 5.81
CA GLY A 144 16.94 2.73 5.70
C GLY A 144 16.04 2.29 4.54
N ASN A 145 15.67 1.02 4.54
CA ASN A 145 14.79 0.45 3.53
C ASN A 145 13.32 0.71 3.86
N PHE A 146 12.52 0.93 2.83
CA PHE A 146 11.08 1.11 2.96
C PHE A 146 10.34 0.08 2.11
N ILE A 147 9.42 -0.67 2.71
CA ILE A 147 8.57 -1.66 2.02
C ILE A 147 7.13 -1.22 2.19
N VAL A 148 6.41 -1.09 1.09
CA VAL A 148 4.99 -0.73 1.07
C VAL A 148 4.20 -1.85 0.41
N VAL A 149 3.12 -2.29 1.07
CA VAL A 149 2.19 -3.29 0.56
C VAL A 149 0.92 -2.61 0.08
N SER A 150 0.44 -2.99 -1.10
CA SER A 150 -0.85 -2.55 -1.62
C SER A 150 -1.56 -3.65 -2.40
N ASN A 151 -2.89 -3.55 -2.52
CA ASN A 151 -3.63 -4.44 -3.39
C ASN A 151 -3.70 -3.87 -4.81
N GLU A 152 -3.70 -4.79 -5.79
CA GLU A 152 -4.13 -4.50 -7.15
C GLU A 152 -5.60 -4.93 -7.30
N VAL A 153 -6.50 -3.97 -7.44
CA VAL A 153 -7.95 -4.21 -7.54
C VAL A 153 -8.51 -3.86 -8.93
N GLY A 154 -7.70 -3.22 -9.78
CA GLY A 154 -8.11 -2.76 -11.11
C GLY A 154 -8.36 -3.90 -12.09
N SER A 155 -7.71 -5.05 -11.89
CA SER A 155 -7.87 -6.25 -12.72
C SER A 155 -9.11 -7.11 -12.36
N GLY A 156 -9.88 -6.72 -11.33
CA GLY A 156 -11.10 -7.42 -10.91
C GLY A 156 -12.36 -6.91 -11.61
N LEU A 157 -13.51 -7.41 -11.15
CA LEU A 157 -14.83 -6.95 -11.60
C LEU A 157 -15.02 -5.47 -11.27
N VAL A 158 -15.73 -4.75 -12.15
CA VAL A 158 -16.10 -3.36 -11.89
C VAL A 158 -17.19 -3.34 -10.80
N PRO A 159 -16.97 -2.62 -9.68
CA PRO A 159 -17.97 -2.52 -8.63
C PRO A 159 -19.28 -1.88 -9.13
N GLU A 160 -20.43 -2.44 -8.73
CA GLU A 160 -21.74 -1.88 -9.09
C GLU A 160 -21.99 -0.54 -8.43
N ASN A 161 -21.56 -0.38 -7.16
CA ASN A 161 -21.75 0.86 -6.43
C ASN A 161 -20.68 1.92 -6.76
N LYS A 162 -21.06 3.18 -6.63
CA LYS A 162 -20.24 4.34 -6.97
C LYS A 162 -18.98 4.42 -6.09
N LEU A 163 -19.11 4.19 -4.77
CA LEU A 163 -18.01 4.25 -3.82
C LEU A 163 -16.92 3.24 -4.15
N GLY A 164 -17.30 2.00 -4.49
CA GLY A 164 -16.36 0.96 -4.91
C GLY A 164 -15.59 1.34 -6.18
N ARG A 165 -16.23 2.00 -7.15
CA ARG A 165 -15.55 2.49 -8.35
C ARG A 165 -14.55 3.59 -8.04
N VAL A 166 -14.97 4.57 -7.21
CA VAL A 166 -14.09 5.65 -6.74
C VAL A 166 -12.88 5.08 -5.98
N TYR A 167 -13.13 4.17 -5.04
CA TYR A 167 -12.07 3.49 -4.30
C TYR A 167 -11.07 2.78 -5.23
N ARG A 168 -11.56 2.01 -6.19
CA ARG A 168 -10.72 1.30 -7.17
C ARG A 168 -9.84 2.26 -7.97
N ASP A 169 -10.42 3.36 -8.44
CA ASP A 169 -9.72 4.33 -9.26
C ASP A 169 -8.67 5.11 -8.45
N LEU A 170 -8.99 5.51 -7.22
CA LEU A 170 -8.06 6.20 -6.32
C LEU A 170 -6.92 5.30 -5.86
N LEU A 171 -7.20 4.04 -5.54
CA LEU A 171 -6.15 3.08 -5.21
C LEU A 171 -5.23 2.84 -6.41
N GLY A 172 -5.77 2.77 -7.62
CA GLY A 172 -4.99 2.67 -8.85
C GLY A 172 -4.07 3.87 -9.05
N LYS A 173 -4.54 5.11 -8.83
CA LYS A 173 -3.73 6.32 -8.89
C LYS A 173 -2.62 6.32 -7.82
N ALA A 174 -2.95 5.94 -6.59
CA ALA A 174 -1.98 5.81 -5.50
C ALA A 174 -0.89 4.77 -5.84
N ASN A 175 -1.28 3.60 -6.36
CA ASN A 175 -0.35 2.56 -6.78
C ASN A 175 0.59 3.03 -7.90
N GLN A 176 0.07 3.77 -8.89
CA GLN A 176 0.88 4.33 -9.98
C GLN A 176 1.93 5.31 -9.44
N LEU A 177 1.51 6.25 -8.57
CA LEU A 177 2.42 7.22 -7.97
C LEU A 177 3.53 6.54 -7.16
N LEU A 178 3.18 5.59 -6.30
CA LEU A 178 4.14 4.82 -5.51
C LEU A 178 5.08 3.99 -6.40
N ALA A 179 4.56 3.36 -7.46
CA ALA A 179 5.35 2.55 -8.38
C ALA A 179 6.36 3.41 -9.19
N GLN A 180 6.01 4.66 -9.51
CA GLN A 180 6.95 5.59 -10.17
C GLN A 180 8.16 5.89 -9.29
N HIS A 181 7.97 6.07 -7.98
CA HIS A 181 9.02 6.40 -7.02
C HIS A 181 9.78 5.17 -6.49
N ALA A 182 9.14 4.00 -6.46
CA ALA A 182 9.78 2.79 -5.98
C ALA A 182 11.01 2.40 -6.82
N SER A 183 12.10 1.99 -6.16
CA SER A 183 13.28 1.40 -6.81
C SER A 183 13.02 -0.02 -7.31
N GLU A 184 12.15 -0.75 -6.60
CA GLU A 184 11.73 -2.10 -6.96
C GLU A 184 10.22 -2.25 -6.82
N VAL A 185 9.60 -2.96 -7.76
CA VAL A 185 8.18 -3.32 -7.69
C VAL A 185 8.03 -4.81 -7.92
N TYR A 186 7.34 -5.46 -6.98
CA TYR A 186 6.96 -6.86 -7.08
C TYR A 186 5.45 -7.00 -7.28
N PHE A 187 5.04 -7.93 -8.13
CA PHE A 187 3.65 -8.34 -8.28
C PHE A 187 3.49 -9.78 -7.79
N MET A 188 2.62 -9.98 -6.80
CA MET A 188 2.39 -11.29 -6.20
C MET A 188 1.31 -12.07 -6.94
N VAL A 189 1.67 -13.21 -7.50
CA VAL A 189 0.75 -14.14 -8.15
C VAL A 189 0.82 -15.48 -7.43
N SER A 190 -0.27 -15.89 -6.77
CA SER A 190 -0.39 -17.22 -6.14
C SER A 190 0.78 -17.57 -5.19
N GLY A 191 1.26 -16.60 -4.42
CA GLY A 191 2.38 -16.76 -3.50
C GLY A 191 3.77 -16.57 -4.12
N ILE A 192 3.85 -16.36 -5.43
CA ILE A 192 5.11 -16.20 -6.17
C ILE A 192 5.35 -14.70 -6.42
N PRO A 193 6.49 -14.12 -5.99
CA PRO A 193 6.86 -12.75 -6.30
C PRO A 193 7.41 -12.65 -7.72
N VAL A 194 6.80 -11.81 -8.55
CA VAL A 194 7.30 -11.44 -9.87
C VAL A 194 7.83 -10.02 -9.78
N LYS A 195 9.14 -9.81 -9.98
CA LYS A 195 9.72 -8.47 -10.04
C LYS A 195 9.38 -7.84 -11.38
N ILE A 196 8.65 -6.70 -11.36
CA ILE A 196 8.23 -5.97 -12.56
C ILE A 196 8.97 -4.63 -12.75
N LYS A 197 9.68 -4.15 -11.72
CA LYS A 197 10.57 -2.99 -11.78
C LYS A 197 11.80 -3.22 -10.91
N GLY A 198 12.96 -2.72 -11.34
CA GLY A 198 14.27 -2.86 -10.69
C GLY A 198 15.18 -3.86 -11.42
N GLU A 199 16.45 -3.94 -10.98
CA GLU A 199 17.41 -4.88 -11.57
C GLU A 199 16.89 -6.32 -11.48
N PRO A 200 17.03 -7.13 -12.53
CA PRO A 200 16.60 -8.53 -12.51
C PRO A 200 17.29 -9.30 -11.39
N SER A 201 16.53 -10.05 -10.60
CA SER A 201 17.05 -10.87 -9.50
C SER A 201 17.84 -12.10 -9.98
N TYR A 202 17.74 -12.43 -11.27
CA TYR A 202 18.49 -13.48 -11.92
C TYR A 202 19.48 -12.87 -12.90
N PRO A 203 20.77 -13.30 -12.90
CA PRO A 203 21.66 -12.98 -14.00
C PRO A 203 21.02 -13.56 -15.26
N LEU A 204 20.53 -12.69 -16.14
CA LEU A 204 20.19 -13.08 -17.50
C LEU A 204 21.41 -13.81 -18.03
N LEU A 205 21.26 -15.08 -18.41
CA LEU A 205 22.28 -15.80 -19.17
C LEU A 205 22.65 -14.90 -20.33
N ARG A 206 23.76 -14.17 -20.19
CA ARG A 206 24.33 -13.43 -21.30
C ARG A 206 24.59 -14.48 -22.39
N ALA A 207 23.73 -14.52 -23.39
CA ALA A 207 24.02 -15.26 -24.59
C ALA A 207 25.36 -14.74 -25.10
N LYS A 208 26.40 -15.55 -24.91
CA LYS A 208 27.69 -15.34 -25.54
C LYS A 208 27.48 -15.53 -27.03
N HIS A 209 27.14 -14.48 -27.76
CA HIS A 209 27.34 -14.46 -29.19
C HIS A 209 28.87 -14.54 -29.38
N LYS A 210 29.36 -15.77 -29.56
CA LYS A 210 30.65 -15.96 -30.22
C LYS A 210 30.45 -15.49 -31.65
N ALA A 211 31.00 -14.33 -31.94
CA ALA A 211 31.31 -13.95 -33.31
C ALA A 211 32.36 -14.98 -33.79
N THR A 212 31.97 -15.87 -34.64
CA THR A 212 32.89 -16.65 -35.47
C THR A 212 33.28 -15.77 -36.62
N SER A 213 34.52 -15.33 -36.62
CA SER A 213 35.24 -14.82 -37.77
C SER A 213 35.47 -15.91 -38.79
#